data_364f875e12752b83efa899fe5e743c7c
#
_entry.id   364f875e12752b83efa899fe5e743c7c
#
_cell.length_a   1.000
_cell.length_b   1.000
_cell.length_c   1.000
_cell.angle_alpha   90.00
_cell.angle_beta   90.00
_cell.angle_gamma   90.00
#
_symmetry.space_group_name_H-M   'P 1'
#
loop_
_entity.id
_entity.type
_entity.pdbx_description
1 polymer ?
#
loop_
_entity_poly.entity_id
_entity_poly.type
_entity_poly.pdbx_seq_one_letter_code
_entity_poly.pdbx_strand_id
1 'polypeptide(L)'
;MFIACFLPNDYHYSHHAVIEMTTETAKEKVVVTNRKALHDYFIIETFETGIALRGTEVKSLRLGTANLQDGYAAIRNGEVWLEGMHISPFEKGNINNHDPKRHRKLLLHKQEIKRLVGKISEKGLTLVPLKVYFKNNIVKVELGLARGKKSYDKREAIAKREIERQLRRDYAR
;
A
#
# COMPACT_ATOMS: atom_id res chain seq x y z
N MET A 1 14.94 -58.84 49.24
CA MET A 1 14.32 -59.53 48.10
C MET A 1 13.87 -58.52 47.11
N PHE A 2 14.68 -58.32 46.09
CA PHE A 2 14.57 -57.27 45.11
C PHE A 2 13.60 -57.70 44.03
N ILE A 3 12.61 -56.89 43.70
CA ILE A 3 11.86 -56.98 42.46
C ILE A 3 11.98 -55.62 41.71
N ALA A 4 12.81 -55.65 40.70
CA ALA A 4 12.94 -54.58 39.73
C ALA A 4 11.76 -54.60 38.80
N CYS A 5 11.00 -53.52 38.75
CA CYS A 5 9.94 -53.32 37.75
C CYS A 5 10.46 -52.47 36.61
N PHE A 6 10.58 -53.14 35.48
CA PHE A 6 11.01 -52.57 34.19
C PHE A 6 9.85 -51.71 33.60
N LEU A 7 10.10 -50.44 33.32
CA LEU A 7 9.18 -49.61 32.57
C LEU A 7 9.67 -49.49 31.11
N PRO A 8 8.84 -49.77 30.11
CA PRO A 8 9.20 -49.51 28.72
C PRO A 8 9.02 -48.04 28.40
N ASN A 9 10.05 -47.49 27.82
CA ASN A 9 10.18 -46.15 27.32
C ASN A 9 9.73 -46.14 25.85
N ASP A 10 8.52 -45.71 25.55
CA ASP A 10 8.09 -45.46 24.18
C ASP A 10 7.19 -44.23 24.13
N TYR A 11 7.81 -43.06 24.22
CA TYR A 11 7.20 -41.83 23.71
C TYR A 11 7.77 -41.55 22.33
N HIS A 12 7.14 -42.14 21.32
CA HIS A 12 7.26 -41.67 19.96
C HIS A 12 6.61 -40.27 19.87
N TYR A 13 7.43 -39.24 19.95
CA TYR A 13 7.07 -37.91 19.54
C TYR A 13 6.88 -37.91 18.02
N SER A 14 5.63 -38.03 17.60
CA SER A 14 5.23 -37.74 16.23
C SER A 14 5.34 -36.25 15.99
N HIS A 15 6.52 -35.79 15.57
CA HIS A 15 6.72 -34.48 14.97
C HIS A 15 6.13 -34.46 13.58
N HIS A 16 4.87 -34.20 13.43
CA HIS A 16 4.28 -33.66 12.19
C HIS A 16 2.91 -33.07 12.47
N ALA A 17 2.85 -32.04 13.33
CA ALA A 17 1.84 -31.03 13.20
C ALA A 17 2.49 -29.84 12.51
N VAL A 18 2.69 -29.94 11.20
CA VAL A 18 2.90 -28.77 10.34
C VAL A 18 1.60 -28.01 10.42
N ILE A 19 1.58 -26.95 11.23
CA ILE A 19 0.54 -25.94 11.19
C ILE A 19 0.69 -25.32 9.81
N GLU A 20 -0.05 -25.82 8.83
CA GLU A 20 -0.37 -25.07 7.62
C GLU A 20 -1.12 -23.82 8.08
N MET A 21 -0.36 -22.74 8.31
CA MET A 21 -0.91 -21.41 8.31
C MET A 21 -1.39 -21.17 6.88
N THR A 22 -2.63 -21.56 6.62
CA THR A 22 -3.37 -21.07 5.47
C THR A 22 -3.37 -19.55 5.59
N THR A 23 -2.49 -18.90 4.85
CA THR A 23 -2.57 -17.48 4.56
C THR A 23 -3.86 -17.31 3.77
N GLU A 24 -4.99 -17.10 4.47
CA GLU A 24 -6.18 -16.55 3.85
C GLU A 24 -5.73 -15.26 3.18
N THR A 25 -5.64 -15.29 1.86
CA THR A 25 -5.35 -14.10 1.05
C THR A 25 -6.49 -13.13 1.30
N ALA A 26 -6.25 -12.21 2.22
CA ALA A 26 -7.21 -11.19 2.61
C ALA A 26 -7.76 -10.55 1.33
N LYS A 27 -9.07 -10.61 1.14
CA LYS A 27 -9.75 -10.16 -0.07
C LYS A 27 -9.52 -8.67 -0.26
N GLU A 28 -8.55 -8.31 -1.11
CA GLU A 28 -8.19 -6.93 -1.40
C GLU A 28 -9.08 -6.40 -2.52
N LYS A 29 -9.74 -5.28 -2.27
CA LYS A 29 -10.50 -4.55 -3.28
C LYS A 29 -9.81 -3.22 -3.56
N VAL A 30 -9.11 -3.12 -4.69
CA VAL A 30 -8.48 -1.87 -5.13
C VAL A 30 -9.56 -0.86 -5.49
N VAL A 31 -9.46 0.36 -4.94
CA VAL A 31 -10.36 1.48 -5.19
C VAL A 31 -9.79 2.38 -6.29
N VAL A 32 -8.54 2.81 -6.12
CA VAL A 32 -7.88 3.71 -7.06
C VAL A 32 -6.38 3.42 -7.12
N THR A 33 -5.79 3.53 -8.31
CA THR A 33 -4.35 3.38 -8.55
C THR A 33 -3.78 4.64 -9.17
N ASN A 34 -2.63 5.09 -8.68
CA ASN A 34 -1.91 6.25 -9.21
C ASN A 34 -0.98 5.83 -10.37
N ARG A 35 -1.55 5.80 -11.59
CA ARG A 35 -0.78 5.46 -12.80
C ARG A 35 0.28 6.52 -13.12
N LYS A 36 0.03 7.80 -12.79
CA LYS A 36 0.96 8.91 -12.98
C LYS A 36 2.23 8.73 -12.14
N ALA A 37 2.07 8.30 -10.88
CA ALA A 37 3.21 8.02 -10.02
C ALA A 37 4.13 6.94 -10.59
N LEU A 38 3.57 5.86 -11.11
CA LEU A 38 4.34 4.78 -11.74
C LEU A 38 5.05 5.22 -13.03
N HIS A 39 4.49 6.22 -13.72
CA HIS A 39 5.12 6.80 -14.89
C HIS A 39 6.25 7.76 -14.51
N ASP A 40 6.04 8.63 -13.53
CA ASP A 40 6.93 9.75 -13.21
C ASP A 40 8.05 9.41 -12.23
N TYR A 41 7.91 8.33 -11.48
CA TYR A 41 8.83 7.96 -10.41
C TYR A 41 9.38 6.54 -10.53
N PHE A 42 10.61 6.33 -10.09
CA PHE A 42 11.15 5.02 -9.77
C PHE A 42 10.79 4.68 -8.33
N ILE A 43 10.02 3.63 -8.13
CA ILE A 43 9.63 3.15 -6.81
C ILE A 43 10.78 2.28 -6.26
N ILE A 44 11.29 2.64 -5.09
CA ILE A 44 12.41 1.96 -4.43
C ILE A 44 11.89 0.96 -3.41
N GLU A 45 10.91 1.37 -2.62
CA GLU A 45 10.33 0.58 -1.54
C GLU A 45 8.85 0.95 -1.36
N THR A 46 8.03 -0.01 -0.94
CA THR A 46 6.61 0.22 -0.69
C THR A 46 6.25 -0.09 0.76
N PHE A 47 5.30 0.67 1.31
CA PHE A 47 4.81 0.54 2.68
C PHE A 47 3.29 0.45 2.68
N GLU A 48 2.74 -0.52 3.40
CA GLU A 48 1.31 -0.58 3.66
C GLU A 48 0.99 0.35 4.84
N THR A 49 0.13 1.34 4.62
CA THR A 49 -0.23 2.31 5.65
C THR A 49 -1.73 2.32 5.91
N GLY A 50 -2.12 2.55 7.15
CA GLY A 50 -3.50 2.93 7.46
C GLY A 50 -3.74 4.40 7.08
N ILE A 51 -5.01 4.81 6.98
CA ILE A 51 -5.40 6.20 6.73
C ILE A 51 -6.55 6.62 7.63
N ALA A 52 -6.45 7.81 8.23
CA ALA A 52 -7.50 8.40 9.05
C ALA A 52 -8.55 9.09 8.17
N LEU A 53 -9.71 8.46 8.01
CA LEU A 53 -10.83 8.92 7.20
C LEU A 53 -12.04 9.24 8.04
N ARG A 54 -12.94 10.05 7.48
CA ARG A 54 -14.28 10.31 8.01
C ARG A 54 -15.32 9.41 7.36
N GLY A 55 -16.48 9.22 7.99
CA GLY A 55 -17.49 8.26 7.54
C GLY A 55 -18.00 8.52 6.11
N THR A 56 -18.19 9.79 5.71
CA THR A 56 -18.60 10.18 4.35
C THR A 56 -17.52 9.85 3.31
N GLU A 57 -16.23 10.03 3.66
CA GLU A 57 -15.13 9.70 2.77
C GLU A 57 -15.01 8.18 2.53
N VAL A 58 -15.23 7.37 3.57
CA VAL A 58 -15.25 5.89 3.43
C VAL A 58 -16.39 5.46 2.50
N LYS A 59 -17.56 6.11 2.58
CA LYS A 59 -18.69 5.83 1.68
C LYS A 59 -18.34 6.16 0.23
N SER A 60 -17.73 7.34 -0.03
CA SER A 60 -17.25 7.73 -1.35
C SER A 60 -16.19 6.79 -1.90
N LEU A 61 -15.24 6.32 -1.07
CA LEU A 61 -14.24 5.34 -1.47
C LEU A 61 -14.87 3.99 -1.85
N ARG A 62 -15.94 3.55 -1.18
CA ARG A 62 -16.68 2.34 -1.58
C ARG A 62 -17.31 2.45 -2.95
N LEU A 63 -17.70 3.67 -3.35
CA LEU A 63 -18.20 4.01 -4.69
C LEU A 63 -17.09 4.20 -5.72
N GLY A 64 -15.81 4.20 -5.30
CA GLY A 64 -14.67 4.38 -6.18
C GLY A 64 -14.42 5.83 -6.60
N THR A 65 -15.04 6.82 -5.95
CA THR A 65 -14.98 8.24 -6.32
C THR A 65 -13.79 8.95 -5.67
N ALA A 66 -12.57 8.54 -6.02
CA ALA A 66 -11.32 9.13 -5.52
C ALA A 66 -10.27 9.27 -6.61
N ASN A 67 -9.36 10.25 -6.45
CA ASN A 67 -8.23 10.49 -7.34
C ASN A 67 -6.94 10.72 -6.53
N LEU A 68 -5.85 10.06 -6.97
CA LEU A 68 -4.53 10.14 -6.35
C LEU A 68 -3.49 10.86 -7.21
N GLN A 69 -3.83 11.36 -8.39
CA GLN A 69 -2.85 11.83 -9.39
C GLN A 69 -1.91 12.91 -8.87
N ASP A 70 -2.44 13.82 -8.06
CA ASP A 70 -1.69 14.93 -7.47
C ASP A 70 -1.34 14.68 -6.00
N GLY A 71 -1.55 13.45 -5.55
CA GLY A 71 -1.27 13.04 -4.17
C GLY A 71 0.23 12.87 -3.92
N TYR A 72 0.67 13.37 -2.78
CA TYR A 72 1.99 13.13 -2.23
C TYR A 72 1.89 13.01 -0.70
N ALA A 73 2.90 12.41 -0.08
CA ALA A 73 2.94 12.35 1.37
C ALA A 73 4.10 13.17 1.93
N ALA A 74 3.83 13.91 3.00
CA ALA A 74 4.80 14.72 3.71
C ALA A 74 4.93 14.27 5.17
N ILE A 75 6.15 14.33 5.71
CA ILE A 75 6.39 14.07 7.12
C ILE A 75 6.45 15.41 7.85
N ARG A 76 5.56 15.59 8.83
CA ARG A 76 5.48 16.79 9.67
C ARG A 76 5.35 16.36 11.12
N ASN A 77 6.21 16.90 11.99
CA ASN A 77 6.19 16.64 13.44
C ASN A 77 6.21 15.14 13.79
N GLY A 78 6.94 14.32 13.02
CA GLY A 78 7.01 12.88 13.26
C GLY A 78 5.75 12.09 12.84
N GLU A 79 4.88 12.72 12.07
CA GLU A 79 3.67 12.12 11.50
C GLU A 79 3.69 12.21 9.98
N VAL A 80 3.07 11.25 9.32
CA VAL A 80 2.96 11.22 7.85
C VAL A 80 1.57 11.69 7.43
N TRP A 81 1.53 12.68 6.55
CA TRP A 81 0.32 13.31 6.05
C TRP A 81 0.21 13.12 4.54
N LEU A 82 -0.95 12.66 4.09
CA LEU A 82 -1.31 12.56 2.69
C LEU A 82 -1.98 13.86 2.25
N GLU A 83 -1.41 14.49 1.25
CA GLU A 83 -1.86 15.76 0.66
C GLU A 83 -2.23 15.56 -0.81
N GLY A 84 -3.11 16.41 -1.34
CA GLY A 84 -3.49 16.40 -2.75
C GLY A 84 -4.38 15.24 -3.19
N MET A 85 -4.70 14.29 -2.32
CA MET A 85 -5.69 13.25 -2.62
C MET A 85 -7.09 13.84 -2.64
N HIS A 86 -7.79 13.72 -3.77
CA HIS A 86 -9.18 14.13 -3.91
C HIS A 86 -10.13 12.95 -3.62
N ILE A 87 -11.10 13.15 -2.75
CA ILE A 87 -12.23 12.24 -2.52
C ILE A 87 -13.50 13.03 -2.75
N SER A 88 -14.34 12.61 -3.71
CA SER A 88 -15.58 13.31 -4.02
C SER A 88 -16.53 13.32 -2.82
N PRO A 89 -17.27 14.40 -2.60
CA PRO A 89 -18.30 14.44 -1.56
C PRO A 89 -19.31 13.32 -1.75
N PHE A 90 -19.81 12.77 -0.66
CA PHE A 90 -20.85 11.75 -0.72
C PHE A 90 -22.20 12.44 -0.94
N GLU A 91 -22.90 12.09 -2.03
CA GLU A 91 -24.15 12.77 -2.45
C GLU A 91 -25.20 12.85 -1.34
N LYS A 92 -25.35 11.80 -0.54
CA LYS A 92 -26.27 11.75 0.59
C LYS A 92 -25.66 12.28 1.90
N GLY A 93 -24.47 12.90 1.85
CA GLY A 93 -23.74 13.38 3.03
C GLY A 93 -24.18 14.77 3.49
N ASN A 94 -24.84 15.54 2.62
CA ASN A 94 -25.31 16.91 2.87
C ASN A 94 -24.26 17.74 3.64
N ILE A 95 -24.63 18.39 4.73
CA ILE A 95 -23.75 19.19 5.61
C ILE A 95 -22.59 18.41 6.25
N ASN A 96 -22.64 17.08 6.30
CA ASN A 96 -21.58 16.24 6.87
C ASN A 96 -20.43 15.96 5.91
N ASN A 97 -20.43 16.52 4.70
CA ASN A 97 -19.33 16.42 3.77
C ASN A 97 -18.18 17.33 4.20
N HIS A 98 -16.97 16.89 3.89
CA HIS A 98 -15.73 17.60 4.21
C HIS A 98 -15.05 18.04 2.95
N ASP A 99 -14.04 18.93 3.09
CA ASP A 99 -13.21 19.36 1.98
C ASP A 99 -12.64 18.12 1.24
N PRO A 100 -12.93 17.98 -0.06
CA PRO A 100 -12.44 16.88 -0.88
C PRO A 100 -10.91 16.71 -0.86
N LYS A 101 -10.17 17.80 -0.73
CA LYS A 101 -8.69 17.82 -0.75
C LYS A 101 -8.04 17.97 0.63
N ARG A 102 -8.79 17.83 1.71
CA ARG A 102 -8.22 17.95 3.05
C ARG A 102 -6.99 17.04 3.25
N HIS A 103 -6.09 17.44 4.13
CA HIS A 103 -4.96 16.60 4.55
C HIS A 103 -5.45 15.40 5.38
N ARG A 104 -4.89 14.23 5.12
CA ARG A 104 -5.26 12.98 5.81
C ARG A 104 -4.03 12.36 6.45
N LYS A 105 -4.14 12.03 7.73
CA LYS A 105 -3.05 11.39 8.45
C LYS A 105 -2.92 9.94 8.00
N LEU A 106 -1.69 9.53 7.67
CA LEU A 106 -1.34 8.15 7.43
C LEU A 106 -0.82 7.51 8.73
N LEU A 107 -1.22 6.27 8.94
CA LEU A 107 -0.91 5.53 10.16
C LEU A 107 0.19 4.52 9.86
N LEU A 108 1.40 4.80 10.35
CA LEU A 108 2.59 3.95 10.27
C LEU A 108 3.17 3.75 11.68
N HIS A 109 3.97 2.71 11.83
CA HIS A 109 4.73 2.52 13.06
C HIS A 109 5.82 3.59 13.20
N LYS A 110 6.09 4.01 14.44
CA LYS A 110 7.11 5.04 14.73
C LYS A 110 8.50 4.68 14.19
N GLN A 111 8.84 3.40 14.18
CA GLN A 111 10.11 2.91 13.64
C GLN A 111 10.17 3.10 12.12
N GLU A 112 9.07 2.83 11.39
CA GLU A 112 8.98 3.04 9.94
C GLU A 112 9.10 4.52 9.60
N ILE A 113 8.44 5.41 10.36
CA ILE A 113 8.53 6.86 10.18
C ILE A 113 9.98 7.34 10.36
N LYS A 114 10.67 6.91 11.41
CA LYS A 114 12.09 7.26 11.62
C LYS A 114 12.98 6.80 10.46
N ARG A 115 12.77 5.56 9.96
CA ARG A 115 13.49 5.02 8.80
C ARG A 115 13.21 5.83 7.53
N LEU A 116 11.96 6.25 7.30
CA LEU A 116 11.57 7.08 6.16
C LEU A 116 12.20 8.47 6.22
N VAL A 117 12.21 9.13 7.39
CA VAL A 117 12.85 10.43 7.59
C VAL A 117 14.32 10.38 7.18
N GLY A 118 15.09 9.38 7.65
CA GLY A 118 16.49 9.21 7.28
C GLY A 118 16.66 9.07 5.77
N LYS A 119 15.91 8.18 5.14
CA LYS A 119 16.01 7.92 3.69
C LYS A 119 15.66 9.14 2.82
N ILE A 120 14.65 9.92 3.23
CA ILE A 120 14.22 11.12 2.50
C ILE A 120 15.29 12.22 2.61
N SER A 121 15.83 12.45 3.81
CA SER A 121 16.84 13.49 4.05
C SER A 121 18.16 13.22 3.32
N GLU A 122 18.61 11.95 3.32
CA GLU A 122 19.90 11.58 2.74
C GLU A 122 19.89 11.51 1.21
N LYS A 123 18.76 11.13 0.59
CA LYS A 123 18.72 10.74 -0.83
C LYS A 123 17.82 11.59 -1.71
N GLY A 124 17.23 12.65 -1.20
CA GLY A 124 16.29 13.49 -1.97
C GLY A 124 15.12 12.69 -2.54
N LEU A 125 14.64 11.70 -1.77
CA LEU A 125 13.52 10.86 -2.15
C LEU A 125 12.21 11.53 -1.74
N THR A 126 11.11 11.12 -2.37
CA THR A 126 9.76 11.58 -2.06
C THR A 126 8.84 10.40 -1.73
N LEU A 127 7.75 10.69 -1.03
CA LEU A 127 6.71 9.71 -0.72
C LEU A 127 5.50 9.97 -1.62
N VAL A 128 5.10 8.95 -2.37
CA VAL A 128 3.99 9.04 -3.32
C VAL A 128 2.99 7.92 -3.07
N PRO A 129 1.68 8.21 -2.96
CA PRO A 129 0.67 7.17 -2.85
C PRO A 129 0.54 6.45 -4.19
N LEU A 130 0.59 5.10 -4.16
CA LEU A 130 0.52 4.25 -5.34
C LEU A 130 -0.88 3.71 -5.58
N LYS A 131 -1.52 3.20 -4.54
CA LYS A 131 -2.91 2.71 -4.59
C LYS A 131 -3.62 2.89 -3.25
N VAL A 132 -4.95 2.96 -3.32
CA VAL A 132 -5.85 2.86 -2.15
C VAL A 132 -6.73 1.64 -2.35
N TYR A 133 -6.88 0.84 -1.33
CA TYR A 133 -7.63 -0.40 -1.38
C TYR A 133 -8.28 -0.74 -0.04
N PHE A 134 -9.29 -1.59 -0.08
CA PHE A 134 -9.86 -2.20 1.11
C PHE A 134 -9.18 -3.55 1.36
N LYS A 135 -8.75 -3.75 2.60
CA LYS A 135 -8.27 -5.02 3.14
C LYS A 135 -9.07 -5.33 4.39
N ASN A 136 -9.83 -6.42 4.38
CA ASN A 136 -10.74 -6.76 5.48
C ASN A 136 -11.66 -5.59 5.89
N ASN A 137 -12.28 -4.92 4.92
CA ASN A 137 -13.12 -3.71 5.11
C ASN A 137 -12.42 -2.47 5.68
N ILE A 138 -11.12 -2.52 5.93
CA ILE A 138 -10.32 -1.37 6.38
C ILE A 138 -9.66 -0.74 5.16
N VAL A 139 -9.70 0.59 5.08
CA VAL A 139 -9.00 1.32 3.99
C VAL A 139 -7.51 1.36 4.28
N LYS A 140 -6.73 0.94 3.30
CA LYS A 140 -5.27 0.97 3.32
C LYS A 140 -4.75 1.79 2.13
N VAL A 141 -3.57 2.38 2.31
CA VAL A 141 -2.84 3.09 1.27
C VAL A 141 -1.48 2.43 1.11
N GLU A 142 -1.16 2.06 -0.11
CA GLU A 142 0.20 1.68 -0.47
C GLU A 142 0.99 2.94 -0.78
N LEU A 143 1.99 3.22 0.05
CA LEU A 143 2.86 4.37 -0.06
C LEU A 143 4.21 3.94 -0.64
N GLY A 144 4.64 4.57 -1.72
CA GLY A 144 5.95 4.32 -2.34
C GLY A 144 6.99 5.34 -1.92
N LEU A 145 8.16 4.88 -1.49
CA LEU A 145 9.36 5.69 -1.41
C LEU A 145 9.96 5.75 -2.82
N ALA A 146 10.07 6.94 -3.40
CA ALA A 146 10.27 7.09 -4.82
C ALA A 146 11.31 8.17 -5.16
N ARG A 147 11.96 7.99 -6.31
CA ARG A 147 12.86 8.97 -6.93
C ARG A 147 12.25 9.42 -8.25
N GLY A 148 12.21 10.74 -8.49
CA GLY A 148 11.73 11.29 -9.76
C GLY A 148 12.56 10.81 -10.96
N LYS A 149 11.90 10.41 -12.03
CA LYS A 149 12.53 10.08 -13.30
C LYS A 149 12.92 11.33 -14.05
N LYS A 150 14.11 11.34 -14.66
CA LYS A 150 14.52 12.39 -15.60
C LYS A 150 13.73 12.24 -16.92
N SER A 151 13.68 13.28 -17.71
CA SER A 151 12.96 13.30 -19.00
C SER A 151 13.40 12.17 -19.95
N TYR A 152 14.66 11.83 -19.94
CA TYR A 152 15.24 10.75 -20.73
C TYR A 152 14.68 9.38 -20.29
N ASP A 153 14.69 9.10 -18.98
CA ASP A 153 14.19 7.84 -18.41
C ASP A 153 12.70 7.64 -18.72
N LYS A 154 11.93 8.74 -18.77
CA LYS A 154 10.48 8.68 -19.11
C LYS A 154 10.28 8.26 -20.56
N ARG A 155 11.08 8.77 -21.50
CA ARG A 155 11.01 8.42 -22.94
C ARG A 155 11.36 6.95 -23.16
N GLU A 156 12.39 6.47 -22.53
CA GLU A 156 12.79 5.05 -22.58
C GLU A 156 11.70 4.12 -22.02
N ALA A 157 11.10 4.47 -20.90
CA ALA A 157 10.01 3.71 -20.31
C ALA A 157 8.75 3.66 -21.21
N ILE A 158 8.46 4.74 -21.94
CA ILE A 158 7.35 4.78 -22.91
C ILE A 158 7.67 3.86 -24.10
N ALA A 159 8.84 4.01 -24.70
CA ALA A 159 9.26 3.18 -25.83
C ALA A 159 9.22 1.68 -25.51
N LYS A 160 9.74 1.29 -24.34
CA LYS A 160 9.69 -0.11 -23.90
C LYS A 160 8.25 -0.64 -23.75
N ARG A 161 7.33 0.15 -23.20
CA ARG A 161 5.90 -0.25 -23.09
C ARG A 161 5.22 -0.37 -24.44
N GLU A 162 5.59 0.47 -25.37
CA GLU A 162 5.04 0.42 -26.74
C GLU A 162 5.46 -0.83 -27.48
N ILE A 163 6.76 -1.17 -27.42
CA ILE A 163 7.31 -2.42 -27.97
C ILE A 163 6.62 -3.64 -27.34
N GLU A 164 6.51 -3.68 -26.00
CA GLU A 164 5.84 -4.78 -25.30
C GLU A 164 4.37 -4.92 -25.71
N ARG A 165 3.67 -3.79 -25.90
CA ARG A 165 2.27 -3.80 -26.36
C ARG A 165 2.15 -4.31 -27.79
N GLN A 166 3.11 -3.96 -28.65
CA GLN A 166 3.15 -4.43 -30.03
C GLN A 166 3.41 -5.93 -30.09
N LEU A 167 4.40 -6.43 -29.39
CA LEU A 167 4.67 -7.86 -29.26
C LEU A 167 3.44 -8.64 -28.80
N ARG A 168 2.72 -8.18 -27.76
CA ARG A 168 1.49 -8.85 -27.30
C ARG A 168 0.40 -8.91 -28.39
N ARG A 169 0.28 -7.90 -29.25
CA ARG A 169 -0.68 -7.91 -30.36
C ARG A 169 -0.28 -8.91 -31.43
N ASP A 170 1.01 -9.04 -31.72
CA ASP A 170 1.53 -9.92 -32.74
C ASP A 170 1.44 -11.41 -32.33
N TYR A 171 1.62 -11.69 -31.01
CA TYR A 171 1.42 -13.04 -30.46
C TYR A 171 -0.06 -13.43 -30.25
N ALA A 172 -0.99 -12.49 -30.28
CA ALA A 172 -2.42 -12.75 -30.09
C ALA A 172 -3.17 -12.93 -31.45
N ARG A 173 -2.47 -12.87 -32.58
CA ARG A 173 -2.96 -13.17 -33.94
C ARG A 173 -2.61 -14.57 -34.36
#